data_a7015c4f0d250edd0c8d0fd896d2283c
#
_entry.id   a7015c4f0d250edd0c8d0fd896d2283c
#
_cell.length_a   1.000
_cell.length_b   1.000
_cell.length_c   1.000
_cell.angle_alpha   90.00
_cell.angle_beta   90.00
_cell.angle_gamma   90.00
#
_symmetry.space_group_name_H-M   'P 1'
#
loop_
_entity.id
_entity.type
_entity.pdbx_description
1 polymer ?
#
loop_
_entity_poly.entity_id
_entity_poly.type
_entity_poly.pdbx_seq_one_letter_code
_entity_poly.pdbx_strand_id
1 'polypeptide(L)'
;MIYDTHMHCDYSCDSEMKLEDALSAATEQGIGITVTEHWDYDYPTNPDAFTFDIDEYFASFMPLKSDKALIGIEIGMQTHTTEADKRIAQSHAFDYVLASIHCIGRRDLYEPACYEGRTRQQIVEEFLHESITCLEQERDFDAFAHIDYICRYWPYTEAERELRLSDAPELFDRLFTLLIEKNKPIEINTRRLDDAAAVAGLLPLYKRYHELGGRFCTLGSDAHYKEHVGRRLQEALELAKECGLTPVYFKARKMYIMEGL
;
A
#
# COMPACT_ATOMS: atom_id res chain seq x y z
N MET A 1 1.77 -14.20 15.26
CA MET A 1 0.75 -13.12 15.39
C MET A 1 0.57 -12.48 14.04
N ILE A 2 -0.68 -12.24 13.63
CA ILE A 2 -1.03 -11.53 12.39
C ILE A 2 -0.98 -10.03 12.64
N TYR A 3 -0.52 -9.27 11.65
CA TYR A 3 -0.52 -7.80 11.66
C TYR A 3 -1.32 -7.28 10.47
N ASP A 4 -2.14 -6.27 10.73
CA ASP A 4 -2.66 -5.37 9.72
C ASP A 4 -1.65 -4.22 9.56
N THR A 5 -0.96 -4.19 8.42
CA THR A 5 0.18 -3.30 8.24
C THR A 5 -0.14 -2.02 7.48
N HIS A 6 -1.42 -1.74 7.21
CA HIS A 6 -1.84 -0.57 6.44
C HIS A 6 -3.19 -0.05 6.91
N MET A 7 -3.20 1.11 7.56
CA MET A 7 -4.41 1.83 7.96
C MET A 7 -4.13 3.29 8.25
N HIS A 8 -5.18 4.10 8.23
CA HIS A 8 -5.15 5.54 8.38
C HIS A 8 -6.00 5.99 9.56
N CYS A 9 -5.45 6.88 10.37
CA CYS A 9 -6.15 7.57 11.43
C CYS A 9 -6.31 9.07 11.07
N ASP A 10 -6.60 9.89 12.04
CA ASP A 10 -6.99 11.29 11.85
C ASP A 10 -5.85 12.28 11.55
N TYR A 11 -4.64 11.78 11.28
CA TYR A 11 -3.59 12.56 10.60
C TYR A 11 -3.72 12.50 9.07
N SER A 12 -4.37 11.50 8.52
CA SER A 12 -4.75 11.42 7.10
C SER A 12 -6.03 12.22 6.87
N CYS A 13 -6.03 13.15 5.93
CA CYS A 13 -7.15 14.09 5.73
C CYS A 13 -8.46 13.43 5.30
N ASP A 14 -8.43 12.18 4.88
CA ASP A 14 -9.57 11.35 4.44
C ASP A 14 -10.00 10.30 5.46
N SER A 15 -9.43 10.34 6.67
CA SER A 15 -9.81 9.47 7.78
C SER A 15 -10.19 10.29 9.03
N GLU A 16 -11.31 9.92 9.67
CA GLU A 16 -11.72 10.44 10.98
C GLU A 16 -11.48 9.43 12.12
N MET A 17 -10.89 8.26 11.80
CA MET A 17 -10.63 7.22 12.78
C MET A 17 -9.59 7.68 13.80
N LYS A 18 -9.91 7.56 15.09
CA LYS A 18 -8.93 7.85 16.13
C LYS A 18 -7.99 6.66 16.34
N LEU A 19 -6.76 6.95 16.74
CA LEU A 19 -5.79 5.90 17.03
C LEU A 19 -6.29 4.91 18.09
N GLU A 20 -6.99 5.40 19.12
CA GLU A 20 -7.58 4.56 20.16
C GLU A 20 -8.65 3.61 19.62
N ASP A 21 -9.41 4.02 18.59
CA ASP A 21 -10.39 3.17 17.92
C ASP A 21 -9.71 2.05 17.13
N ALA A 22 -8.63 2.36 16.42
CA ALA A 22 -7.81 1.37 15.73
C ALA A 22 -7.22 0.35 16.71
N LEU A 23 -6.65 0.80 17.82
CA LEU A 23 -6.09 -0.04 18.89
C LEU A 23 -7.14 -0.92 19.55
N SER A 24 -8.35 -0.38 19.79
CA SER A 24 -9.47 -1.13 20.34
C SER A 24 -9.89 -2.25 19.38
N ALA A 25 -10.09 -1.95 18.11
CA ALA A 25 -10.47 -2.93 17.10
C ALA A 25 -9.42 -4.03 16.93
N ALA A 26 -8.13 -3.67 16.91
CA ALA A 26 -7.03 -4.62 16.84
C ALA A 26 -6.98 -5.54 18.07
N THR A 27 -7.21 -4.99 19.25
CA THR A 27 -7.24 -5.74 20.52
C THR A 27 -8.40 -6.76 20.52
N GLU A 28 -9.59 -6.34 20.11
CA GLU A 28 -10.77 -7.19 19.99
C GLU A 28 -10.55 -8.38 19.05
N GLN A 29 -9.77 -8.18 17.98
CA GLN A 29 -9.44 -9.22 17.00
C GLN A 29 -8.17 -10.02 17.35
N GLY A 30 -7.39 -9.59 18.33
CA GLY A 30 -6.15 -10.25 18.74
C GLY A 30 -5.01 -10.12 17.73
N ILE A 31 -5.01 -9.05 16.90
CA ILE A 31 -3.99 -8.76 15.88
C ILE A 31 -3.05 -7.63 16.34
N GLY A 32 -1.89 -7.52 15.68
CA GLY A 32 -1.06 -6.32 15.72
C GLY A 32 -1.46 -5.37 14.59
N ILE A 33 -1.11 -4.08 14.74
CA ILE A 33 -1.34 -3.06 13.70
C ILE A 33 -0.10 -2.22 13.45
N THR A 34 0.00 -1.71 12.23
CA THR A 34 0.89 -0.60 11.89
C THR A 34 0.06 0.51 11.28
N VAL A 35 0.01 1.66 11.93
CA VAL A 35 -0.65 2.85 11.39
C VAL A 35 0.29 3.49 10.36
N THR A 36 -0.24 3.81 9.18
CA THR A 36 0.52 4.31 8.03
C THR A 36 -0.19 5.52 7.44
N GLU A 37 -0.16 6.66 8.15
CA GLU A 37 -0.79 7.88 7.69
C GLU A 37 -0.28 8.30 6.31
N HIS A 38 -1.14 8.89 5.50
CA HIS A 38 -0.79 9.37 4.16
C HIS A 38 0.27 10.47 4.20
N TRP A 39 1.29 10.34 3.33
CA TRP A 39 2.23 11.39 3.02
C TRP A 39 2.44 11.48 1.51
N ASP A 40 1.67 12.33 0.85
CA ASP A 40 1.76 12.56 -0.59
C ASP A 40 2.23 13.99 -0.85
N TYR A 41 3.54 14.18 -0.97
CA TYR A 41 4.14 15.50 -1.17
C TYR A 41 3.80 16.08 -2.55
N ASP A 42 3.49 17.37 -2.63
CA ASP A 42 3.11 18.09 -3.86
C ASP A 42 1.93 17.42 -4.60
N TYR A 43 0.86 17.10 -3.82
CA TYR A 43 -0.32 16.41 -4.34
C TYR A 43 -1.03 17.29 -5.40
N PRO A 44 -1.43 16.73 -6.56
CA PRO A 44 -1.83 17.52 -7.74
C PRO A 44 -3.02 18.47 -7.53
N THR A 45 -4.01 18.05 -6.74
CA THR A 45 -5.24 18.83 -6.51
C THR A 45 -5.08 19.86 -5.40
N ASN A 46 -4.28 19.55 -4.39
CA ASN A 46 -3.92 20.44 -3.29
C ASN A 46 -2.58 19.97 -2.69
N PRO A 47 -1.47 20.68 -2.91
CA PRO A 47 -0.13 20.25 -2.51
C PRO A 47 0.06 19.91 -1.02
N ASP A 48 -0.79 20.47 -0.16
CA ASP A 48 -0.70 20.29 1.29
C ASP A 48 -1.76 19.32 1.85
N ALA A 49 -2.64 18.75 1.00
CA ALA A 49 -3.78 17.95 1.47
C ALA A 49 -3.36 16.70 2.23
N PHE A 50 -2.34 16.00 1.73
CA PHE A 50 -1.85 14.75 2.31
C PHE A 50 -0.48 14.92 2.97
N THR A 51 -0.30 16.03 3.70
CA THR A 51 0.85 16.27 4.58
C THR A 51 0.36 16.77 5.93
N PHE A 52 1.11 16.48 6.99
CA PHE A 52 0.76 16.84 8.36
C PHE A 52 2.02 17.11 9.19
N ASP A 53 1.86 17.59 10.44
CA ASP A 53 2.98 17.76 11.35
C ASP A 53 3.46 16.40 11.88
N ILE A 54 4.60 15.96 11.37
CA ILE A 54 5.17 14.64 11.68
C ILE A 54 5.67 14.55 13.13
N ASP A 55 6.13 15.67 13.70
CA ASP A 55 6.56 15.71 15.10
C ASP A 55 5.35 15.53 16.03
N GLU A 56 4.21 16.14 15.70
CA GLU A 56 2.95 15.97 16.42
C GLU A 56 2.43 14.53 16.30
N TYR A 57 2.45 13.94 15.12
CA TYR A 57 2.09 12.53 14.90
C TYR A 57 2.91 11.59 15.77
N PHE A 58 4.24 11.74 15.79
CA PHE A 58 5.09 10.94 16.66
C PHE A 58 4.82 11.19 18.14
N ALA A 59 4.66 12.43 18.56
CA ALA A 59 4.37 12.77 19.95
C ALA A 59 3.06 12.14 20.46
N SER A 60 2.02 12.11 19.62
CA SER A 60 0.72 11.51 19.97
C SER A 60 0.76 9.98 19.97
N PHE A 61 1.50 9.37 19.02
CA PHE A 61 1.57 7.92 18.89
C PHE A 61 2.48 7.25 19.94
N MET A 62 3.63 7.86 20.24
CA MET A 62 4.67 7.24 21.06
C MET A 62 4.21 6.71 22.42
N PRO A 63 3.28 7.37 23.16
CA PRO A 63 2.74 6.83 24.42
C PRO A 63 1.97 5.50 24.26
N LEU A 64 1.45 5.22 23.08
CA LEU A 64 0.63 4.05 22.74
C LEU A 64 1.42 2.97 22.00
N LYS A 65 2.64 3.29 21.56
CA LYS A 65 3.51 2.37 20.83
C LYS A 65 3.83 1.12 21.67
N SER A 66 3.73 -0.04 21.03
CA SER A 66 4.02 -1.34 21.65
C SER A 66 4.45 -2.35 20.60
N ASP A 67 4.71 -3.59 21.00
CA ASP A 67 4.97 -4.66 20.03
C ASP A 67 3.77 -4.97 19.12
N LYS A 68 2.55 -4.56 19.52
CA LYS A 68 1.31 -4.76 18.77
C LYS A 68 0.78 -3.48 18.09
N ALA A 69 1.39 -2.35 18.37
CA ALA A 69 1.02 -1.04 17.82
C ALA A 69 2.28 -0.35 17.30
N LEU A 70 2.49 -0.45 16.01
CA LEU A 70 3.68 0.03 15.32
C LEU A 70 3.35 1.32 14.55
N ILE A 71 4.34 2.22 14.47
CA ILE A 71 4.21 3.49 13.78
C ILE A 71 4.86 3.41 12.39
N GLY A 72 4.09 3.74 11.37
CA GLY A 72 4.52 3.78 9.98
C GLY A 72 4.09 5.05 9.28
N ILE A 73 4.30 5.05 7.99
CA ILE A 73 3.86 6.10 7.06
C ILE A 73 3.63 5.48 5.69
N GLU A 74 2.58 5.90 4.98
CA GLU A 74 2.38 5.60 3.57
C GLU A 74 2.81 6.78 2.72
N ILE A 75 3.80 6.58 1.86
CA ILE A 75 4.33 7.62 0.98
C ILE A 75 3.77 7.44 -0.43
N GLY A 76 2.96 8.39 -0.87
CA GLY A 76 2.49 8.48 -2.25
C GLY A 76 3.59 9.00 -3.18
N MET A 77 4.31 8.06 -3.80
CA MET A 77 5.44 8.40 -4.68
C MET A 77 4.96 9.04 -5.97
N GLN A 78 5.67 10.07 -6.40
CA GLN A 78 5.60 10.65 -7.74
C GLN A 78 7.03 10.77 -8.29
N THR A 79 7.20 10.77 -9.61
CA THR A 79 8.55 10.75 -10.22
C THR A 79 9.41 11.96 -9.87
N HIS A 80 8.81 13.07 -9.45
CA HIS A 80 9.50 14.31 -9.08
C HIS A 80 9.69 14.51 -7.57
N THR A 81 9.12 13.64 -6.70
CA THR A 81 9.13 13.83 -5.23
C THR A 81 10.25 13.10 -4.50
N THR A 82 11.11 12.37 -5.21
CA THR A 82 12.13 11.45 -4.66
C THR A 82 12.88 11.98 -3.45
N GLU A 83 13.36 13.23 -3.50
CA GLU A 83 14.14 13.82 -2.40
C GLU A 83 13.27 14.21 -1.19
N ALA A 84 12.00 14.58 -1.43
CA ALA A 84 11.05 14.87 -0.36
C ALA A 84 10.63 13.58 0.35
N ASP A 85 10.31 12.53 -0.43
CA ASP A 85 9.93 11.21 0.08
C ASP A 85 11.07 10.59 0.90
N LYS A 86 12.30 10.72 0.44
CA LYS A 86 13.49 10.23 1.15
C LYS A 86 13.71 10.97 2.47
N ARG A 87 13.53 12.30 2.47
CA ARG A 87 13.63 13.10 3.70
C ARG A 87 12.61 12.69 4.74
N ILE A 88 11.35 12.51 4.35
CA ILE A 88 10.31 12.11 5.32
C ILE A 88 10.52 10.69 5.82
N ALA A 89 10.87 9.74 4.95
CA ALA A 89 11.15 8.36 5.33
C ALA A 89 12.27 8.24 6.38
N GLN A 90 13.22 9.19 6.39
CA GLN A 90 14.38 9.23 7.27
C GLN A 90 14.26 10.24 8.43
N SER A 91 13.18 11.00 8.48
CA SER A 91 13.02 12.08 9.48
C SER A 91 12.84 11.56 10.89
N HIS A 92 12.16 10.43 11.03
CA HIS A 92 11.78 9.85 12.32
C HIS A 92 12.02 8.33 12.37
N ALA A 93 11.93 7.77 13.59
CA ALA A 93 12.13 6.34 13.81
C ALA A 93 10.86 5.54 13.50
N PHE A 94 10.40 5.56 12.25
CA PHE A 94 9.32 4.73 11.77
C PHE A 94 9.65 3.24 11.95
N ASP A 95 8.63 2.45 12.25
CA ASP A 95 8.73 0.99 12.17
C ASP A 95 8.59 0.50 10.73
N TYR A 96 7.80 1.22 9.91
CA TYR A 96 7.45 0.83 8.55
C TYR A 96 7.24 2.04 7.64
N VAL A 97 7.76 1.97 6.44
CA VAL A 97 7.51 2.93 5.35
C VAL A 97 6.93 2.18 4.17
N LEU A 98 5.67 2.41 3.89
CA LEU A 98 4.94 1.83 2.77
C LEU A 98 5.00 2.81 1.59
N ALA A 99 5.27 2.32 0.39
CA ALA A 99 5.32 3.13 -0.82
C ALA A 99 4.14 2.82 -1.73
N SER A 100 3.44 3.83 -2.19
CA SER A 100 2.24 3.74 -3.02
C SER A 100 2.30 4.64 -4.24
N ILE A 101 1.43 4.39 -5.22
CA ILE A 101 1.21 5.25 -6.39
C ILE A 101 -0.25 5.68 -6.39
N HIS A 102 -0.52 6.91 -5.97
CA HIS A 102 -1.85 7.52 -5.98
C HIS A 102 -2.06 8.43 -7.19
N CYS A 103 -0.98 8.86 -7.81
CA CYS A 103 -0.99 9.77 -8.95
C CYS A 103 -0.20 9.21 -10.13
N ILE A 104 -0.65 9.52 -11.36
CA ILE A 104 0.08 9.21 -12.59
C ILE A 104 0.25 10.48 -13.42
N GLY A 105 1.48 10.80 -13.81
CA GLY A 105 1.78 11.99 -14.60
C GLY A 105 1.22 13.26 -13.96
N ARG A 106 1.33 13.44 -12.64
CA ARG A 106 0.78 14.53 -11.84
C ARG A 106 -0.75 14.65 -11.90
N ARG A 107 -1.47 13.55 -12.03
CA ARG A 107 -2.94 13.49 -11.99
C ARG A 107 -3.36 12.48 -10.93
N ASP A 108 -4.28 12.90 -10.09
CA ASP A 108 -4.88 12.11 -9.05
C ASP A 108 -5.75 11.00 -9.65
N LEU A 109 -5.49 9.74 -9.29
CA LEU A 109 -6.27 8.58 -9.72
C LEU A 109 -7.69 8.54 -9.13
N TYR A 110 -7.96 9.33 -8.08
CA TYR A 110 -9.31 9.51 -7.54
C TYR A 110 -10.17 10.39 -8.46
N GLU A 111 -9.57 11.34 -9.16
CA GLU A 111 -10.27 12.34 -9.95
C GLU A 111 -10.70 11.80 -11.33
N PRO A 112 -11.98 11.93 -11.72
CA PRO A 112 -12.45 11.52 -13.06
C PRO A 112 -11.65 12.14 -14.21
N ALA A 113 -11.14 13.35 -14.05
CA ALA A 113 -10.31 14.04 -15.03
C ALA A 113 -9.01 13.26 -15.38
N CYS A 114 -8.55 12.40 -14.49
CA CYS A 114 -7.41 11.53 -14.77
C CYS A 114 -7.67 10.58 -15.95
N TYR A 115 -8.91 10.24 -16.21
CA TYR A 115 -9.32 9.23 -17.19
C TYR A 115 -9.85 9.82 -18.49
N GLU A 116 -10.12 11.11 -18.55
CA GLU A 116 -10.72 11.77 -19.71
C GLU A 116 -9.86 11.61 -20.97
N GLY A 117 -10.50 11.12 -22.05
CA GLY A 117 -9.85 10.91 -23.34
C GLY A 117 -8.84 9.77 -23.41
N ARG A 118 -8.78 8.93 -22.39
CA ARG A 118 -7.81 7.83 -22.25
C ARG A 118 -8.50 6.48 -22.29
N THR A 119 -7.86 5.53 -22.92
CA THR A 119 -8.27 4.13 -22.86
C THR A 119 -7.77 3.47 -21.57
N ARG A 120 -8.43 2.40 -21.16
CA ARG A 120 -8.00 1.57 -20.03
C ARG A 120 -6.53 1.13 -20.18
N GLN A 121 -6.15 0.69 -21.40
CA GLN A 121 -4.77 0.26 -21.68
C GLN A 121 -3.75 1.37 -21.42
N GLN A 122 -4.03 2.59 -21.86
CA GLN A 122 -3.15 3.74 -21.62
C GLN A 122 -2.99 4.02 -20.12
N ILE A 123 -4.07 3.93 -19.33
CA ILE A 123 -4.00 4.13 -17.87
C ILE A 123 -3.18 3.04 -17.20
N VAL A 124 -3.35 1.77 -17.58
CA VAL A 124 -2.55 0.66 -17.05
C VAL A 124 -1.06 0.86 -17.35
N GLU A 125 -0.73 1.17 -18.60
CA GLU A 125 0.66 1.39 -19.01
C GLU A 125 1.28 2.60 -18.28
N GLU A 126 0.56 3.72 -18.17
CA GLU A 126 1.04 4.89 -17.43
C GLU A 126 1.25 4.59 -15.93
N PHE A 127 0.32 3.88 -15.29
CA PHE A 127 0.46 3.48 -13.89
C PHE A 127 1.70 2.61 -13.66
N LEU A 128 1.91 1.63 -14.52
CA LEU A 128 3.08 0.76 -14.42
C LEU A 128 4.38 1.51 -14.75
N HIS A 129 4.39 2.40 -15.73
CA HIS A 129 5.55 3.22 -16.03
C HIS A 129 5.88 4.21 -14.90
N GLU A 130 4.88 4.86 -14.28
CA GLU A 130 5.09 5.71 -13.10
C GLU A 130 5.69 4.89 -11.95
N SER A 131 5.10 3.72 -11.67
CA SER A 131 5.58 2.79 -10.65
C SER A 131 7.03 2.36 -10.89
N ILE A 132 7.35 1.91 -12.11
CA ILE A 132 8.69 1.49 -12.50
C ILE A 132 9.69 2.65 -12.36
N THR A 133 9.34 3.84 -12.87
CA THR A 133 10.21 5.01 -12.79
C THR A 133 10.48 5.41 -11.35
N CYS A 134 9.46 5.40 -10.49
CA CYS A 134 9.63 5.63 -9.06
C CYS A 134 10.52 4.59 -8.39
N LEU A 135 10.38 3.31 -8.76
CA LEU A 135 11.21 2.24 -8.21
C LEU A 135 12.64 2.24 -8.74
N GLU A 136 12.91 2.74 -9.93
CA GLU A 136 14.26 2.89 -10.47
C GLU A 136 15.05 4.01 -9.78
N GLN A 137 14.38 4.98 -9.19
CA GLN A 137 14.99 6.01 -8.38
C GLN A 137 15.46 5.45 -7.02
N GLU A 138 16.41 6.13 -6.39
CA GLU A 138 16.92 5.77 -5.07
C GLU A 138 15.97 6.28 -3.98
N ARG A 139 15.04 5.43 -3.53
CA ARG A 139 14.02 5.73 -2.51
C ARG A 139 14.19 4.87 -1.28
N ASP A 140 13.72 5.39 -0.14
CA ASP A 140 13.79 4.71 1.16
C ASP A 140 12.39 4.27 1.61
N PHE A 141 12.03 3.03 1.32
CA PHE A 141 10.76 2.42 1.71
C PHE A 141 10.95 0.93 2.03
N ASP A 142 9.95 0.26 2.60
CA ASP A 142 10.02 -1.14 3.04
C ASP A 142 9.20 -2.09 2.18
N ALA A 143 8.01 -1.70 1.76
CA ALA A 143 7.14 -2.50 0.88
C ALA A 143 6.38 -1.63 -0.11
N PHE A 144 5.81 -2.26 -1.15
CA PHE A 144 5.04 -1.60 -2.20
C PHE A 144 3.55 -1.93 -2.04
N ALA A 145 2.72 -0.89 -1.93
CA ALA A 145 1.29 -0.97 -1.65
C ALA A 145 0.45 -1.36 -2.87
N HIS A 146 -0.76 -1.80 -2.61
CA HIS A 146 -1.92 -1.98 -3.48
C HIS A 146 -1.69 -1.81 -4.99
N ILE A 147 -1.12 -2.81 -5.65
CA ILE A 147 -0.84 -2.82 -7.09
C ILE A 147 -2.08 -2.54 -7.97
N ASP A 148 -3.27 -2.74 -7.41
CA ASP A 148 -4.56 -2.54 -8.06
C ASP A 148 -5.27 -1.23 -7.69
N TYR A 149 -4.53 -0.25 -7.14
CA TYR A 149 -5.12 1.03 -6.74
C TYR A 149 -5.93 1.69 -7.86
N ILE A 150 -5.44 1.64 -9.10
CA ILE A 150 -6.13 2.19 -10.28
C ILE A 150 -7.53 1.60 -10.50
N CYS A 151 -7.79 0.38 -10.03
CA CYS A 151 -9.08 -0.28 -10.18
C CYS A 151 -10.18 0.29 -9.27
N ARG A 152 -9.82 1.12 -8.28
CA ARG A 152 -10.77 1.64 -7.28
C ARG A 152 -11.69 2.71 -7.85
N TYR A 153 -11.19 3.53 -8.76
CA TYR A 153 -11.84 4.78 -9.19
C TYR A 153 -12.05 4.92 -10.69
N TRP A 154 -11.43 4.05 -11.49
CA TRP A 154 -11.55 4.19 -12.94
C TRP A 154 -12.97 3.90 -13.46
N PRO A 155 -13.40 4.61 -14.54
CA PRO A 155 -14.79 4.62 -14.99
C PRO A 155 -15.14 3.49 -15.98
N TYR A 156 -14.32 2.43 -16.04
CA TYR A 156 -14.51 1.38 -17.04
C TYR A 156 -15.58 0.37 -16.61
N THR A 157 -16.11 -0.38 -17.59
CA THR A 157 -17.17 -1.37 -17.36
C THR A 157 -16.72 -2.48 -16.40
N GLU A 158 -17.68 -3.21 -15.79
CA GLU A 158 -17.34 -4.35 -14.91
C GLU A 158 -16.41 -5.36 -15.58
N ALA A 159 -16.57 -5.64 -16.88
CA ALA A 159 -15.72 -6.55 -17.63
C ALA A 159 -14.26 -6.04 -17.76
N GLU A 160 -14.06 -4.74 -17.64
CA GLU A 160 -12.77 -4.05 -17.80
C GLU A 160 -12.22 -3.53 -16.46
N ARG A 161 -12.96 -3.68 -15.35
CA ARG A 161 -12.59 -3.10 -14.05
C ARG A 161 -11.34 -3.71 -13.48
N GLU A 162 -11.06 -4.99 -13.75
CA GLU A 162 -9.98 -5.69 -13.06
C GLU A 162 -8.65 -5.59 -13.81
N LEU A 163 -7.58 -5.34 -13.03
CA LEU A 163 -6.22 -5.40 -13.51
C LEU A 163 -5.84 -6.87 -13.76
N ARG A 164 -5.19 -7.15 -14.89
CA ARG A 164 -4.80 -8.49 -15.29
C ARG A 164 -3.35 -8.52 -15.72
N LEU A 165 -2.66 -9.61 -15.43
CA LEU A 165 -1.30 -9.82 -15.91
C LEU A 165 -1.17 -9.66 -17.42
N SER A 166 -2.20 -10.08 -18.18
CA SER A 166 -2.24 -9.98 -19.65
C SER A 166 -2.33 -8.55 -20.19
N ASP A 167 -2.66 -7.56 -19.34
CA ASP A 167 -2.77 -6.16 -19.76
C ASP A 167 -1.41 -5.57 -20.16
N ALA A 168 -0.35 -5.92 -19.44
CA ALA A 168 1.01 -5.46 -19.71
C ALA A 168 2.05 -6.40 -19.09
N PRO A 169 2.18 -7.65 -19.57
CA PRO A 169 2.98 -8.68 -18.90
C PRO A 169 4.45 -8.27 -18.73
N GLU A 170 5.06 -7.62 -19.70
CA GLU A 170 6.46 -7.19 -19.64
C GLU A 170 6.67 -6.06 -18.60
N LEU A 171 5.70 -5.16 -18.43
CA LEU A 171 5.78 -4.10 -17.44
C LEU A 171 5.58 -4.66 -16.02
N PHE A 172 4.67 -5.61 -15.82
CA PHE A 172 4.54 -6.32 -14.54
C PHE A 172 5.82 -7.09 -14.20
N ASP A 173 6.39 -7.80 -15.15
CA ASP A 173 7.65 -8.51 -14.94
C ASP A 173 8.78 -7.55 -14.53
N ARG A 174 8.88 -6.38 -15.17
CA ARG A 174 9.85 -5.34 -14.81
C ARG A 174 9.61 -4.79 -13.41
N LEU A 175 8.36 -4.44 -13.08
CA LEU A 175 7.96 -3.96 -11.75
C LEU A 175 8.34 -4.96 -10.66
N PHE A 176 7.95 -6.22 -10.84
CA PHE A 176 8.23 -7.28 -9.87
C PHE A 176 9.71 -7.57 -9.73
N THR A 177 10.45 -7.58 -10.83
CA THR A 177 11.91 -7.75 -10.81
C THR A 177 12.58 -6.65 -10.00
N LEU A 178 12.20 -5.38 -10.17
CA LEU A 178 12.72 -4.26 -9.38
C LEU A 178 12.44 -4.41 -7.88
N LEU A 179 11.22 -4.81 -7.52
CA LEU A 179 10.87 -5.06 -6.10
C LEU A 179 11.72 -6.19 -5.51
N ILE A 180 11.90 -7.27 -6.27
CA ILE A 180 12.70 -8.43 -5.84
C ILE A 180 14.17 -8.06 -5.69
N GLU A 181 14.77 -7.38 -6.67
CA GLU A 181 16.17 -6.92 -6.64
C GLU A 181 16.44 -6.00 -5.43
N LYS A 182 15.46 -5.16 -5.07
CA LYS A 182 15.52 -4.27 -3.91
C LYS A 182 15.11 -4.95 -2.59
N ASN A 183 14.73 -6.23 -2.62
CA ASN A 183 14.19 -6.96 -1.47
C ASN A 183 12.99 -6.25 -0.82
N LYS A 184 12.07 -5.76 -1.63
CA LYS A 184 10.84 -5.07 -1.19
C LYS A 184 9.64 -5.97 -1.41
N PRO A 185 8.94 -6.40 -0.33
CA PRO A 185 7.68 -7.13 -0.44
C PRO A 185 6.61 -6.34 -1.19
N ILE A 186 5.70 -7.06 -1.84
CA ILE A 186 4.45 -6.52 -2.35
C ILE A 186 3.37 -6.61 -1.26
N GLU A 187 2.45 -5.65 -1.22
CA GLU A 187 1.28 -5.74 -0.35
C GLU A 187 0.17 -6.60 -0.96
N ILE A 188 -0.46 -7.43 -0.14
CA ILE A 188 -1.82 -7.93 -0.38
C ILE A 188 -2.77 -7.01 0.36
N ASN A 189 -3.33 -6.03 -0.36
CA ASN A 189 -4.31 -5.10 0.18
C ASN A 189 -5.69 -5.75 0.18
N THR A 190 -6.38 -5.69 1.33
CA THR A 190 -7.63 -6.43 1.50
C THR A 190 -8.88 -5.67 1.07
N ARG A 191 -8.75 -4.40 0.69
CA ARG A 191 -9.88 -3.51 0.43
C ARG A 191 -10.86 -4.04 -0.63
N ARG A 192 -10.36 -4.82 -1.59
CA ARG A 192 -11.14 -5.38 -2.70
C ARG A 192 -11.25 -6.91 -2.69
N LEU A 193 -10.84 -7.60 -1.61
CA LEU A 193 -10.93 -9.07 -1.53
C LEU A 193 -12.36 -9.60 -1.33
N ASP A 194 -13.37 -8.73 -1.21
CA ASP A 194 -14.79 -9.11 -1.28
C ASP A 194 -15.32 -9.26 -2.70
N ASP A 195 -14.60 -8.76 -3.67
CA ASP A 195 -14.94 -8.90 -5.07
C ASP A 195 -14.19 -10.09 -5.68
N ALA A 196 -14.93 -11.13 -6.05
CA ALA A 196 -14.36 -12.32 -6.66
C ALA A 196 -13.66 -12.01 -8.00
N ALA A 197 -14.09 -10.98 -8.73
CA ALA A 197 -13.44 -10.56 -9.95
C ALA A 197 -12.09 -9.90 -9.68
N ALA A 198 -12.01 -9.08 -8.62
CA ALA A 198 -10.75 -8.49 -8.17
C ALA A 198 -9.75 -9.58 -7.76
N VAL A 199 -10.18 -10.55 -6.96
CA VAL A 199 -9.34 -11.70 -6.56
C VAL A 199 -8.86 -12.48 -7.79
N ALA A 200 -9.75 -12.75 -8.76
CA ALA A 200 -9.38 -13.45 -10.00
C ALA A 200 -8.36 -12.68 -10.85
N GLY A 201 -8.37 -11.34 -10.80
CA GLY A 201 -7.37 -10.48 -11.44
C GLY A 201 -6.03 -10.45 -10.70
N LEU A 202 -6.08 -10.34 -9.37
CA LEU A 202 -4.90 -10.22 -8.50
C LEU A 202 -4.11 -11.54 -8.37
N LEU A 203 -4.81 -12.68 -8.29
CA LEU A 203 -4.18 -14.00 -8.09
C LEU A 203 -3.07 -14.30 -9.12
N PRO A 204 -3.25 -14.08 -10.44
CA PRO A 204 -2.17 -14.27 -11.42
C PRO A 204 -1.00 -13.32 -11.22
N LEU A 205 -1.23 -12.07 -10.76
CA LEU A 205 -0.18 -11.09 -10.48
C LEU A 205 0.71 -11.54 -9.32
N TYR A 206 0.11 -11.96 -8.19
CA TYR A 206 0.88 -12.45 -7.03
C TYR A 206 1.60 -13.78 -7.34
N LYS A 207 0.99 -14.68 -8.11
CA LYS A 207 1.66 -15.90 -8.60
C LYS A 207 2.85 -15.55 -9.49
N ARG A 208 2.70 -14.58 -10.39
CA ARG A 208 3.80 -14.12 -11.25
C ARG A 208 4.94 -13.48 -10.45
N TYR A 209 4.62 -12.66 -9.45
CA TYR A 209 5.63 -12.12 -8.53
C TYR A 209 6.42 -13.27 -7.86
N HIS A 210 5.73 -14.32 -7.39
CA HIS A 210 6.38 -15.49 -6.81
C HIS A 210 7.25 -16.27 -7.82
N GLU A 211 6.75 -16.51 -9.03
CA GLU A 211 7.49 -17.18 -10.11
C GLU A 211 8.82 -16.49 -10.45
N LEU A 212 8.82 -15.15 -10.45
CA LEU A 212 10.02 -14.34 -10.69
C LEU A 212 11.01 -14.34 -9.52
N GLY A 213 10.63 -14.88 -8.36
CA GLY A 213 11.50 -15.01 -7.19
C GLY A 213 11.03 -14.24 -5.96
N GLY A 214 9.91 -13.51 -6.01
CA GLY A 214 9.29 -12.87 -4.85
C GLY A 214 8.92 -13.90 -3.79
N ARG A 215 9.14 -13.57 -2.52
CA ARG A 215 8.91 -14.52 -1.41
C ARG A 215 8.01 -13.96 -0.32
N PHE A 216 7.97 -12.64 -0.17
CA PHE A 216 7.34 -11.99 0.95
C PHE A 216 6.22 -11.05 0.50
N CYS A 217 5.17 -10.95 1.34
CA CYS A 217 4.12 -9.96 1.17
C CYS A 217 3.78 -9.31 2.53
N THR A 218 3.30 -8.09 2.52
CA THR A 218 2.61 -7.49 3.66
C THR A 218 1.11 -7.63 3.51
N LEU A 219 0.35 -7.52 4.61
CA LEU A 219 -1.11 -7.62 4.60
C LEU A 219 -1.67 -6.32 5.14
N GLY A 220 -2.45 -5.59 4.35
CA GLY A 220 -2.98 -4.29 4.74
C GLY A 220 -4.47 -4.16 4.48
N SER A 221 -5.25 -3.69 5.46
CA SER A 221 -6.67 -3.43 5.29
C SER A 221 -6.96 -2.10 4.58
N ASP A 222 -6.02 -1.17 4.67
CA ASP A 222 -6.20 0.20 4.18
C ASP A 222 -7.46 0.84 4.83
N ALA A 223 -7.60 0.57 6.14
CA ALA A 223 -8.75 0.98 6.92
C ALA A 223 -8.71 2.49 7.20
N HIS A 224 -9.83 3.17 6.94
CA HIS A 224 -10.10 4.56 7.28
C HIS A 224 -11.23 4.67 8.33
N TYR A 225 -11.77 3.54 8.76
CA TYR A 225 -12.85 3.41 9.73
C TYR A 225 -12.56 2.24 10.66
N LYS A 226 -12.99 2.36 11.92
CA LYS A 226 -12.78 1.34 12.95
C LYS A 226 -13.21 -0.07 12.53
N GLU A 227 -14.36 -0.18 11.89
CA GLU A 227 -14.94 -1.45 11.42
C GLU A 227 -14.19 -2.12 10.27
N HIS A 228 -13.25 -1.39 9.65
CA HIS A 228 -12.40 -1.92 8.59
C HIS A 228 -11.04 -2.40 9.07
N VAL A 229 -10.63 -2.09 10.30
CA VAL A 229 -9.36 -2.57 10.88
C VAL A 229 -9.35 -4.09 10.91
N GLY A 230 -8.31 -4.69 10.35
CA GLY A 230 -8.17 -6.14 10.26
C GLY A 230 -9.12 -6.82 9.27
N ARG A 231 -9.85 -6.06 8.48
CA ARG A 231 -10.83 -6.58 7.51
C ARG A 231 -10.17 -7.55 6.54
N ARG A 232 -10.74 -8.76 6.43
CA ARG A 232 -10.35 -9.80 5.45
C ARG A 232 -8.88 -10.23 5.50
N LEU A 233 -8.22 -10.09 6.64
CA LEU A 233 -6.85 -10.59 6.78
C LEU A 233 -6.76 -12.11 6.60
N GLN A 234 -7.83 -12.85 6.96
CA GLN A 234 -7.85 -14.30 6.76
C GLN A 234 -7.86 -14.66 5.26
N GLU A 235 -8.66 -13.96 4.46
CA GLU A 235 -8.70 -14.12 3.01
C GLU A 235 -7.34 -13.74 2.37
N ALA A 236 -6.70 -12.69 2.89
CA ALA A 236 -5.36 -12.31 2.44
C ALA A 236 -4.30 -13.37 2.77
N LEU A 237 -4.39 -14.02 3.94
CA LEU A 237 -3.52 -15.13 4.31
C LEU A 237 -3.71 -16.33 3.39
N GLU A 238 -4.96 -16.67 3.05
CA GLU A 238 -5.27 -17.76 2.13
C GLU A 238 -4.73 -17.47 0.73
N LEU A 239 -4.89 -16.21 0.25
CA LEU A 239 -4.34 -15.76 -1.03
C LEU A 239 -2.80 -15.80 -1.02
N ALA A 240 -2.15 -15.32 0.03
CA ALA A 240 -0.69 -15.42 0.19
C ALA A 240 -0.21 -16.86 0.11
N LYS A 241 -0.87 -17.77 0.85
CA LYS A 241 -0.57 -19.20 0.85
C LYS A 241 -0.76 -19.83 -0.55
N GLU A 242 -1.85 -19.52 -1.24
CA GLU A 242 -2.10 -20.00 -2.61
C GLU A 242 -1.03 -19.52 -3.60
N CYS A 243 -0.49 -18.33 -3.39
CA CYS A 243 0.57 -17.75 -4.22
C CYS A 243 1.98 -18.18 -3.78
N GLY A 244 2.15 -18.93 -2.68
CA GLY A 244 3.46 -19.31 -2.16
C GLY A 244 4.22 -18.15 -1.50
N LEU A 245 3.51 -17.10 -1.06
CA LEU A 245 4.09 -15.93 -0.41
C LEU A 245 4.05 -16.08 1.12
N THR A 246 5.08 -15.56 1.77
CA THR A 246 5.20 -15.53 3.24
C THR A 246 4.81 -14.14 3.76
N PRO A 247 3.75 -14.03 4.58
CA PRO A 247 3.36 -12.77 5.18
C PRO A 247 4.40 -12.25 6.17
N VAL A 248 4.70 -10.94 6.06
CA VAL A 248 5.67 -10.24 6.89
C VAL A 248 5.13 -8.90 7.41
N TYR A 249 5.71 -8.43 8.49
CA TYR A 249 5.54 -7.07 9.01
C TYR A 249 6.91 -6.44 9.27
N PHE A 250 6.92 -5.15 9.50
CA PHE A 250 8.15 -4.42 9.79
C PHE A 250 8.11 -3.81 11.20
N LYS A 251 9.26 -3.85 11.89
CA LYS A 251 9.48 -3.17 13.15
C LYS A 251 10.89 -2.57 13.15
N ALA A 252 11.00 -1.28 13.43
CA ALA A 252 12.25 -0.53 13.30
C ALA A 252 12.90 -0.75 11.92
N ARG A 253 12.11 -0.74 10.85
CA ARG A 253 12.50 -0.94 9.44
C ARG A 253 13.12 -2.32 9.16
N LYS A 254 12.92 -3.28 10.05
CA LYS A 254 13.38 -4.68 9.87
C LYS A 254 12.18 -5.58 9.63
N MET A 255 12.33 -6.46 8.64
CA MET A 255 11.32 -7.44 8.26
C MET A 255 11.27 -8.59 9.27
N TYR A 256 10.05 -8.98 9.67
CA TYR A 256 9.75 -10.13 10.52
C TYR A 256 8.64 -10.98 9.90
N ILE A 257 8.78 -12.30 9.96
CA ILE A 257 7.73 -13.21 9.49
C ILE A 257 6.56 -13.20 10.48
N MET A 258 5.33 -13.14 9.97
CA MET A 258 4.14 -13.33 10.80
C MET A 258 4.05 -14.81 11.22
N GLU A 259 4.09 -15.07 12.54
CA GLU A 259 4.09 -16.44 13.10
C GLU A 259 2.68 -16.85 13.54
N GLY A 260 2.43 -18.18 13.53
CA GLY A 260 1.17 -18.75 14.01
C GLY A 260 0.04 -18.67 12.97
N LEU A 261 0.41 -18.76 11.69
CA LEU A 261 -0.51 -18.80 10.55
C LEU A 261 -0.98 -20.22 10.25
#